data_48d9c09c2625cd9ca68b149c3aa6c55b
#
_entry.id   48d9c09c2625cd9ca68b149c3aa6c55b
#
_cell.length_a   1.000
_cell.length_b   1.000
_cell.length_c   1.000
_cell.angle_alpha   90.00
_cell.angle_beta   90.00
_cell.angle_gamma   90.00
#
_symmetry.space_group_name_H-M   'P 1'
#
loop_
_entity.id
_entity.type
_entity.pdbx_description
1 polymer ?
#
loop_
_entity_poly.entity_id
_entity_poly.type
_entity_poly.pdbx_seq_one_letter_code
_entity_poly.pdbx_strand_id
1 'polypeptide(L)'
;MAFDANQRRRALRRFMEGAGLNVAQWETLSGLGDGTLRKFLDDPTGAKTLTDKTYARLAAGAARKTGRAVGVAELQGETADESVGSASGAIGDIAGNVAPAFDAPPRPMIGHMLHDVPLYGTAMGGDGNGEFEMNGTVIDHVARPPGIMGRGDVFALNVVGDSMWPWRKPNSLIYVERDRAPSVNDHVVVEFRPIAGSSVRQTVVKLLVGISLKTLKLAQYRPAKEFDVDRKTVFRVYRVLEWDELMKGGR
;
A
#
# COMPACT_ATOMS: atom_id res chain seq x y z
N MET A 1 -24.89 22.48 6.49
CA MET A 1 -26.36 22.57 6.24
C MET A 1 -27.03 21.36 6.91
N ALA A 2 -27.99 21.57 7.81
CA ALA A 2 -28.73 20.48 8.42
C ALA A 2 -29.71 19.92 7.38
N PHE A 3 -29.59 18.66 7.03
CA PHE A 3 -30.54 17.96 6.16
C PHE A 3 -31.92 17.93 6.86
N ASP A 4 -32.97 18.35 6.13
CA ASP A 4 -34.34 18.37 6.62
C ASP A 4 -34.79 16.95 7.04
N ALA A 5 -35.42 16.86 8.19
CA ALA A 5 -35.98 15.61 8.74
C ALA A 5 -36.91 14.88 7.73
N ASN A 6 -37.58 15.62 6.89
CA ASN A 6 -38.40 15.07 5.81
C ASN A 6 -37.60 14.37 4.72
N GLN A 7 -36.42 14.88 4.39
CA GLN A 7 -35.53 14.24 3.42
C GLN A 7 -35.00 12.91 3.95
N ARG A 8 -34.60 12.86 5.20
CA ARG A 8 -34.16 11.64 5.89
C ARG A 8 -35.25 10.57 5.96
N ARG A 9 -36.51 10.95 6.20
CA ARG A 9 -37.64 10.02 6.16
C ARG A 9 -37.88 9.44 4.78
N ARG A 10 -37.80 10.29 3.75
CA ARG A 10 -37.94 9.82 2.35
C ARG A 10 -36.82 8.85 1.98
N ALA A 11 -35.60 9.11 2.41
CA ALA A 11 -34.47 8.23 2.19
C ALA A 11 -34.68 6.86 2.83
N LEU A 12 -35.08 6.81 4.11
CA LEU A 12 -35.37 5.56 4.80
C LEU A 12 -36.53 4.77 4.15
N ARG A 13 -37.62 5.44 3.75
CA ARG A 13 -38.73 4.77 3.06
C ARG A 13 -38.30 4.17 1.71
N ARG A 14 -37.55 4.94 0.91
CA ARG A 14 -37.00 4.46 -0.36
C ARG A 14 -36.07 3.26 -0.17
N PHE A 15 -35.23 3.31 0.85
CA PHE A 15 -34.34 2.18 1.17
C PHE A 15 -35.14 0.95 1.58
N MET A 16 -36.17 1.09 2.40
CA MET A 16 -37.07 -0.01 2.81
C MET A 16 -37.73 -0.69 1.61
N GLU A 17 -38.26 0.10 0.68
CA GLU A 17 -38.89 -0.40 -0.55
C GLU A 17 -37.89 -1.19 -1.38
N GLY A 18 -36.70 -0.64 -1.62
CA GLY A 18 -35.65 -1.30 -2.40
C GLY A 18 -35.06 -2.56 -1.75
N ALA A 19 -35.01 -2.61 -0.42
CA ALA A 19 -34.50 -3.74 0.35
C ALA A 19 -35.56 -4.80 0.72
N GLY A 20 -36.83 -4.57 0.41
CA GLY A 20 -37.93 -5.44 0.80
C GLY A 20 -38.07 -5.58 2.32
N LEU A 21 -37.81 -4.50 3.06
CA LEU A 21 -37.90 -4.45 4.51
C LEU A 21 -39.21 -3.79 4.96
N ASN A 22 -39.88 -4.37 5.94
CA ASN A 22 -40.92 -3.67 6.67
C ASN A 22 -40.37 -3.08 7.97
N VAL A 23 -41.08 -2.09 8.57
CA VAL A 23 -40.62 -1.35 9.74
C VAL A 23 -40.30 -2.28 10.91
N ALA A 24 -41.20 -3.23 11.22
CA ALA A 24 -41.02 -4.14 12.35
C ALA A 24 -39.81 -5.08 12.17
N GLN A 25 -39.62 -5.60 10.97
CA GLN A 25 -38.45 -6.44 10.65
C GLN A 25 -37.15 -5.64 10.80
N TRP A 26 -37.16 -4.39 10.34
CA TRP A 26 -35.94 -3.57 10.41
C TRP A 26 -35.60 -3.18 11.85
N GLU A 27 -36.61 -2.85 12.67
CA GLU A 27 -36.42 -2.59 14.11
C GLU A 27 -35.83 -3.81 14.82
N THR A 28 -36.37 -4.99 14.57
CA THR A 28 -35.86 -6.25 15.15
C THR A 28 -34.42 -6.55 14.73
N LEU A 29 -34.10 -6.47 13.43
CA LEU A 29 -32.75 -6.70 12.90
C LEU A 29 -31.72 -5.68 13.41
N SER A 30 -32.19 -4.47 13.74
CA SER A 30 -31.35 -3.39 14.22
C SER A 30 -31.23 -3.35 15.76
N GLY A 31 -31.94 -4.22 16.46
CA GLY A 31 -32.00 -4.22 17.94
C GLY A 31 -32.56 -2.92 18.51
N LEU A 32 -33.49 -2.27 17.79
CA LEU A 32 -34.20 -1.09 18.24
C LEU A 32 -35.47 -1.51 19.00
N GLY A 33 -35.89 -0.68 19.96
CA GLY A 33 -37.18 -0.90 20.64
C GLY A 33 -38.35 -0.71 19.67
N ASP A 34 -39.42 -1.49 19.90
CA ASP A 34 -40.61 -1.48 19.08
C ASP A 34 -41.18 -0.06 18.92
N GLY A 35 -41.44 0.33 17.70
CA GLY A 35 -42.04 1.62 17.36
C GLY A 35 -41.05 2.80 17.30
N THR A 36 -39.77 2.61 17.50
CA THR A 36 -38.77 3.69 17.41
C THR A 36 -38.70 4.25 15.98
N LEU A 37 -38.53 3.37 14.98
CA LEU A 37 -38.48 3.76 13.58
C LEU A 37 -39.85 4.20 13.08
N ARG A 38 -40.91 3.48 13.48
CA ARG A 38 -42.30 3.84 13.16
C ARG A 38 -42.65 5.24 13.60
N LYS A 39 -42.39 5.60 14.89
CA LYS A 39 -42.65 6.94 15.44
C LYS A 39 -41.89 8.05 14.70
N PHE A 40 -40.75 7.77 14.15
CA PHE A 40 -39.98 8.70 13.32
C PHE A 40 -40.61 8.84 11.93
N LEU A 41 -40.93 7.72 11.28
CA LEU A 41 -41.47 7.72 9.90
C LEU A 41 -42.86 8.34 9.81
N ASP A 42 -43.69 8.15 10.84
CA ASP A 42 -45.11 8.57 10.88
C ASP A 42 -45.30 9.93 11.60
N ASP A 43 -44.23 10.63 11.96
CA ASP A 43 -44.33 11.94 12.60
C ASP A 43 -44.74 13.05 11.60
N PRO A 44 -45.96 13.58 11.68
CA PRO A 44 -46.44 14.58 10.72
C PRO A 44 -45.82 15.96 10.94
N THR A 45 -45.29 16.24 12.12
CA THR A 45 -44.74 17.55 12.50
C THR A 45 -43.30 17.76 12.07
N GLY A 46 -42.59 16.70 11.76
CA GLY A 46 -41.16 16.77 11.41
C GLY A 46 -40.22 17.01 12.60
N ALA A 47 -40.77 17.05 13.82
CA ALA A 47 -40.00 17.40 15.02
C ALA A 47 -39.08 16.27 15.53
N LYS A 48 -39.42 15.02 15.23
CA LYS A 48 -38.62 13.87 15.67
C LYS A 48 -37.40 13.67 14.81
N THR A 49 -36.28 13.42 15.47
CA THR A 49 -34.99 13.09 14.83
C THR A 49 -34.48 11.78 15.34
N LEU A 50 -33.73 11.06 14.51
CA LEU A 50 -32.94 9.89 14.91
C LEU A 50 -31.51 10.30 15.19
N THR A 51 -30.91 9.71 16.21
CA THR A 51 -29.49 9.94 16.53
C THR A 51 -28.59 9.14 15.60
N ASP A 52 -27.34 9.57 15.44
CA ASP A 52 -26.34 8.84 14.62
C ASP A 52 -26.15 7.40 15.10
N LYS A 53 -26.24 7.18 16.42
CA LYS A 53 -26.21 5.83 17.01
C LYS A 53 -27.38 4.97 16.52
N THR A 54 -28.55 5.55 16.31
CA THR A 54 -29.73 4.87 15.79
C THR A 54 -29.54 4.56 14.31
N TYR A 55 -29.02 5.50 13.53
CA TYR A 55 -28.67 5.27 12.13
C TYR A 55 -27.63 4.16 11.95
N ALA A 56 -26.60 4.11 12.80
CA ALA A 56 -25.61 3.04 12.77
C ALA A 56 -26.23 1.66 13.04
N ARG A 57 -27.19 1.55 13.96
CA ARG A 57 -27.93 0.32 14.21
C ARG A 57 -28.83 -0.08 13.04
N LEU A 58 -29.51 0.90 12.43
CA LEU A 58 -30.32 0.67 11.24
C LEU A 58 -29.45 0.18 10.06
N ALA A 59 -28.27 0.75 9.87
CA ALA A 59 -27.32 0.33 8.85
C ALA A 59 -26.85 -1.13 9.07
N ALA A 60 -26.53 -1.48 10.32
CA ALA A 60 -26.17 -2.85 10.67
C ALA A 60 -27.30 -3.86 10.45
N GLY A 61 -28.56 -3.49 10.80
CA GLY A 61 -29.73 -4.30 10.55
C GLY A 61 -30.02 -4.48 9.05
N ALA A 62 -29.87 -3.42 8.28
CA ALA A 62 -30.00 -3.43 6.83
C ALA A 62 -28.94 -4.34 6.16
N ALA A 63 -27.69 -4.25 6.61
CA ALA A 63 -26.61 -5.09 6.11
C ALA A 63 -26.87 -6.58 6.33
N ARG A 64 -27.44 -6.96 7.48
CA ARG A 64 -27.84 -8.36 7.77
C ARG A 64 -28.92 -8.89 6.81
N LYS A 65 -29.85 -8.03 6.38
CA LYS A 65 -30.90 -8.41 5.45
C LYS A 65 -30.43 -8.46 4.02
N THR A 66 -29.65 -7.46 3.59
CA THR A 66 -29.25 -7.30 2.17
C THR A 66 -27.98 -8.05 1.80
N GLY A 67 -27.20 -8.52 2.80
CA GLY A 67 -25.89 -9.18 2.56
C GLY A 67 -24.79 -8.23 2.08
N ARG A 68 -25.04 -6.92 2.02
CA ARG A 68 -24.05 -5.89 1.66
C ARG A 68 -23.83 -4.87 2.76
N ALA A 69 -22.69 -4.21 2.76
CA ALA A 69 -22.46 -3.08 3.68
C ALA A 69 -23.40 -1.93 3.31
N VAL A 70 -24.08 -1.37 4.31
CA VAL A 70 -24.96 -0.21 4.17
C VAL A 70 -24.38 0.93 5.00
N GLY A 71 -24.12 2.07 4.37
CA GLY A 71 -23.57 3.24 5.02
C GLY A 71 -24.66 4.08 5.73
N VAL A 72 -24.27 4.77 6.81
CA VAL A 72 -25.16 5.71 7.50
C VAL A 72 -25.57 6.85 6.56
N ALA A 73 -24.66 7.36 5.73
CA ALA A 73 -24.93 8.41 4.75
C ALA A 73 -25.99 8.00 3.73
N GLU A 74 -25.98 6.73 3.28
CA GLU A 74 -27.01 6.18 2.39
C GLU A 74 -28.41 6.23 3.03
N LEU A 75 -28.51 5.93 4.32
CA LEU A 75 -29.78 5.97 5.06
C LEU A 75 -30.23 7.38 5.42
N GLN A 76 -29.32 8.33 5.49
CA GLN A 76 -29.63 9.74 5.73
C GLN A 76 -30.03 10.51 4.47
N GLY A 77 -29.94 9.84 3.30
CA GLY A 77 -30.22 10.46 2.01
C GLY A 77 -29.06 11.31 1.52
N GLU A 78 -27.89 11.18 2.14
CA GLU A 78 -26.62 11.65 1.62
C GLU A 78 -26.14 10.62 0.59
N THR A 79 -26.94 10.40 -0.48
CA THR A 79 -26.42 9.72 -1.64
C THR A 79 -25.31 10.60 -2.18
N ALA A 80 -24.10 10.10 -2.21
CA ALA A 80 -23.19 10.51 -3.25
C ALA A 80 -24.02 10.41 -4.54
N ASP A 81 -24.38 11.56 -5.06
CA ASP A 81 -25.02 11.70 -6.34
C ASP A 81 -24.11 10.94 -7.33
N GLU A 82 -24.57 9.80 -7.82
CA GLU A 82 -24.04 9.19 -9.01
C GLU A 82 -24.46 10.01 -10.23
N SER A 83 -24.34 11.30 -10.12
CA SER A 83 -23.93 12.12 -11.22
C SER A 83 -22.41 12.16 -11.17
N VAL A 84 -21.79 11.20 -11.83
CA VAL A 84 -20.55 11.46 -12.55
C VAL A 84 -20.90 12.52 -13.59
N GLY A 85 -21.33 13.67 -13.08
CA GLY A 85 -21.20 14.93 -13.78
C GLY A 85 -19.71 15.14 -13.86
N SER A 86 -19.17 15.06 -15.09
CA SER A 86 -17.90 15.62 -15.44
C SER A 86 -17.66 16.88 -14.61
N ALA A 87 -16.96 16.75 -13.49
CA ALA A 87 -16.21 17.84 -12.93
C ALA A 87 -15.02 18.08 -13.90
N SER A 88 -15.35 18.54 -15.10
CA SER A 88 -14.46 19.28 -15.96
C SER A 88 -14.24 20.63 -15.30
N GLY A 89 -13.60 20.63 -14.16
CA GLY A 89 -13.18 21.75 -13.34
C GLY A 89 -11.68 21.70 -13.22
N ALA A 90 -10.99 22.24 -14.21
CA ALA A 90 -9.65 22.83 -14.11
C ALA A 90 -8.57 22.01 -13.37
N ILE A 91 -8.35 20.76 -13.75
CA ILE A 91 -7.00 20.22 -13.82
C ILE A 91 -6.58 20.40 -15.28
N GLY A 92 -6.20 21.63 -15.61
CA GLY A 92 -5.63 21.93 -16.92
C GLY A 92 -4.44 21.01 -17.14
N ASP A 93 -4.45 20.32 -18.28
CA ASP A 93 -3.30 19.69 -18.94
C ASP A 93 -2.43 18.66 -18.18
N ILE A 94 -2.96 17.98 -17.16
CA ILE A 94 -2.32 16.76 -16.72
C ILE A 94 -2.87 15.62 -17.59
N ALA A 95 -2.17 15.32 -18.67
CA ALA A 95 -2.45 14.13 -19.45
C ALA A 95 -2.28 12.90 -18.56
N GLY A 96 -3.34 12.09 -18.42
CA GLY A 96 -3.26 10.85 -17.69
C GLY A 96 -2.23 9.93 -18.36
N ASN A 97 -1.18 9.57 -17.64
CA ASN A 97 -0.13 8.66 -18.09
C ASN A 97 -0.41 7.18 -17.75
N VAL A 98 -1.61 6.90 -17.26
CA VAL A 98 -2.04 5.54 -16.88
C VAL A 98 -3.30 5.19 -17.66
N ALA A 99 -3.22 4.17 -18.47
CA ALA A 99 -4.39 3.55 -19.10
C ALA A 99 -4.91 2.42 -18.19
N PRO A 100 -6.23 2.27 -18.04
CA PRO A 100 -6.78 1.13 -17.31
C PRO A 100 -6.38 -0.18 -18.04
N ALA A 101 -5.83 -1.12 -17.28
CA ALA A 101 -5.41 -2.41 -17.83
C ALA A 101 -6.56 -3.41 -17.99
N PHE A 102 -7.72 -3.12 -17.38
CA PHE A 102 -8.89 -4.04 -17.36
C PHE A 102 -10.20 -3.26 -17.29
N ASP A 103 -11.24 -3.84 -17.88
CA ASP A 103 -12.62 -3.32 -17.77
C ASP A 103 -13.26 -3.62 -16.39
N ALA A 104 -12.68 -4.54 -15.64
CA ALA A 104 -13.09 -4.89 -14.29
C ALA A 104 -11.87 -5.23 -13.44
N PRO A 105 -11.87 -4.92 -12.12
CA PRO A 105 -10.76 -5.27 -11.27
C PRO A 105 -10.56 -6.80 -11.27
N PRO A 106 -9.32 -7.29 -11.37
CA PRO A 106 -9.04 -8.71 -11.30
C PRO A 106 -9.48 -9.28 -9.95
N ARG A 107 -9.99 -10.50 -9.96
CA ARG A 107 -10.35 -11.20 -8.71
C ARG A 107 -9.07 -11.38 -7.88
N PRO A 108 -9.11 -11.11 -6.56
CA PRO A 108 -7.95 -11.35 -5.73
C PRO A 108 -7.58 -12.84 -5.77
N MET A 109 -6.37 -13.13 -6.16
CA MET A 109 -5.79 -14.46 -6.00
C MET A 109 -5.35 -14.59 -4.54
N ILE A 110 -6.15 -15.30 -3.75
CA ILE A 110 -5.78 -15.64 -2.36
C ILE A 110 -4.82 -16.84 -2.45
N GLY A 111 -3.55 -16.53 -2.65
CA GLY A 111 -2.46 -17.50 -2.55
C GLY A 111 -1.60 -17.17 -1.34
N HIS A 112 -1.25 -18.16 -0.53
CA HIS A 112 -0.23 -17.98 0.50
C HIS A 112 1.12 -17.83 -0.19
N MET A 113 1.74 -16.65 -0.05
CA MET A 113 3.13 -16.47 -0.48
C MET A 113 4.04 -17.31 0.41
N LEU A 114 4.97 -18.04 -0.19
CA LEU A 114 6.03 -18.73 0.54
C LEU A 114 6.89 -17.69 1.27
N HIS A 115 7.19 -17.93 2.53
CA HIS A 115 8.11 -17.13 3.35
C HIS A 115 9.46 -17.85 3.39
N ASP A 116 10.19 -17.82 2.30
CA ASP A 116 11.44 -18.55 2.12
C ASP A 116 12.60 -17.72 1.56
N VAL A 117 12.39 -16.43 1.31
CA VAL A 117 13.47 -15.52 0.92
C VAL A 117 14.23 -15.08 2.15
N PRO A 118 15.55 -15.40 2.28
CA PRO A 118 16.30 -15.05 3.48
C PRO A 118 16.46 -13.52 3.59
N LEU A 119 16.14 -12.99 4.77
CA LEU A 119 16.39 -11.61 5.17
C LEU A 119 17.69 -11.56 5.95
N TYR A 120 18.68 -10.85 5.42
CA TYR A 120 19.94 -10.66 6.12
C TYR A 120 19.89 -9.47 7.06
N GLY A 121 20.49 -9.65 8.23
CA GLY A 121 20.65 -8.59 9.22
C GLY A 121 21.59 -7.50 8.72
N THR A 122 21.18 -6.25 8.99
CA THR A 122 21.98 -5.06 8.73
C THR A 122 22.24 -4.37 10.06
N ALA A 123 23.53 -4.29 10.47
CA ALA A 123 23.92 -3.44 11.60
C ALA A 123 24.30 -2.05 11.07
N MET A 124 23.92 -0.98 11.78
CA MET A 124 24.35 0.37 11.43
C MET A 124 25.85 0.50 11.69
N GLY A 125 26.63 0.76 10.65
CA GLY A 125 28.01 1.20 10.77
C GLY A 125 28.06 2.62 11.35
N GLY A 126 29.08 2.91 12.17
CA GLY A 126 29.13 3.94 13.18
C GLY A 126 29.00 5.42 12.79
N ASP A 127 28.90 5.86 11.53
CA ASP A 127 29.02 7.28 11.16
C ASP A 127 27.76 7.94 10.60
N GLY A 128 26.60 7.28 10.65
CA GLY A 128 25.33 7.89 10.24
C GLY A 128 25.16 8.14 8.73
N ASN A 129 26.13 7.77 7.90
CA ASN A 129 26.12 8.02 6.44
C ASN A 129 25.31 7.00 5.63
N GLY A 130 24.46 6.20 6.27
CA GLY A 130 23.66 5.18 5.59
C GLY A 130 24.47 3.94 5.18
N GLU A 131 25.66 3.77 5.74
CA GLU A 131 26.46 2.56 5.64
C GLU A 131 25.94 1.54 6.65
N PHE A 132 25.84 0.28 6.22
CA PHE A 132 25.46 -0.81 7.08
C PHE A 132 26.38 -2.01 6.91
N GLU A 133 26.49 -2.78 7.96
CA GLU A 133 27.29 -3.99 7.98
C GLU A 133 26.41 -5.19 7.64
N MET A 134 26.75 -5.93 6.59
CA MET A 134 26.11 -7.20 6.31
C MET A 134 26.94 -8.30 6.99
N ASN A 135 26.45 -8.78 8.12
CA ASN A 135 27.14 -9.81 8.91
C ASN A 135 26.97 -11.24 8.35
N GLY A 136 26.23 -11.40 7.23
CA GLY A 136 25.95 -12.69 6.62
C GLY A 136 24.99 -13.58 7.39
N THR A 137 24.41 -13.10 8.48
CA THR A 137 23.44 -13.85 9.29
C THR A 137 22.03 -13.64 8.79
N VAL A 138 21.32 -14.73 8.51
CA VAL A 138 19.87 -14.68 8.21
C VAL A 138 19.14 -14.43 9.51
N ILE A 139 18.41 -13.32 9.58
CA ILE A 139 17.63 -12.91 10.76
C ILE A 139 16.17 -13.32 10.68
N ASP A 140 15.65 -13.48 9.45
CA ASP A 140 14.26 -13.85 9.20
C ASP A 140 14.10 -14.37 7.76
N HIS A 141 12.89 -14.81 7.41
CA HIS A 141 12.50 -15.13 6.05
C HIS A 141 11.26 -14.32 5.67
N VAL A 142 11.32 -13.67 4.52
CA VAL A 142 10.23 -12.83 4.03
C VAL A 142 9.47 -13.49 2.88
N ALA A 143 8.27 -12.97 2.61
CA ALA A 143 7.41 -13.46 1.54
C ALA A 143 8.11 -13.43 0.18
N ARG A 144 7.92 -14.47 -0.62
CA ARG A 144 8.43 -14.59 -1.98
C ARG A 144 7.44 -13.99 -2.97
N PRO A 145 7.73 -12.84 -3.60
CA PRO A 145 6.89 -12.28 -4.64
C PRO A 145 6.76 -13.18 -5.87
N PRO A 146 5.64 -13.08 -6.62
CA PRO A 146 5.39 -13.94 -7.79
C PRO A 146 6.49 -13.89 -8.86
N GLY A 147 7.08 -12.71 -9.10
CA GLY A 147 8.10 -12.52 -10.12
C GLY A 147 9.43 -13.22 -9.85
N ILE A 148 9.65 -13.70 -8.64
CA ILE A 148 10.86 -14.43 -8.25
C ILE A 148 10.56 -15.87 -7.80
N MET A 149 9.40 -16.40 -8.17
CA MET A 149 9.07 -17.80 -7.91
C MET A 149 10.09 -18.73 -8.58
N GLY A 150 10.54 -19.74 -7.83
CA GLY A 150 11.54 -20.70 -8.31
C GLY A 150 12.98 -20.19 -8.38
N ARG A 151 13.26 -18.93 -8.00
CA ARG A 151 14.62 -18.36 -8.00
C ARG A 151 15.25 -18.53 -6.62
N GLY A 152 16.40 -19.19 -6.57
CA GLY A 152 17.17 -19.38 -5.32
C GLY A 152 18.27 -18.33 -5.08
N ASP A 153 18.53 -17.48 -6.07
CA ASP A 153 19.60 -16.46 -6.08
C ASP A 153 19.17 -15.10 -5.48
N VAL A 154 18.00 -15.03 -4.84
CA VAL A 154 17.42 -13.81 -4.29
C VAL A 154 17.48 -13.84 -2.76
N PHE A 155 17.83 -12.70 -2.19
CA PHE A 155 17.77 -12.43 -0.76
C PHE A 155 17.15 -11.05 -0.50
N ALA A 156 16.85 -10.77 0.75
CA ALA A 156 16.23 -9.51 1.17
C ALA A 156 17.12 -8.74 2.16
N LEU A 157 16.97 -7.42 2.15
CA LEU A 157 17.60 -6.48 3.07
C LEU A 157 16.60 -5.38 3.46
N ASN A 158 16.79 -4.79 4.63
CA ASN A 158 16.15 -3.54 5.01
C ASN A 158 17.06 -2.35 4.68
N VAL A 159 16.51 -1.32 4.05
CA VAL A 159 17.25 -0.08 3.76
C VAL A 159 17.53 0.67 5.04
N VAL A 160 18.79 1.01 5.29
CA VAL A 160 19.21 1.80 6.47
C VAL A 160 19.44 3.24 6.05
N GLY A 161 19.01 4.20 6.90
CA GLY A 161 19.16 5.62 6.64
C GLY A 161 18.22 6.16 5.55
N ASP A 162 18.33 7.44 5.26
CA ASP A 162 17.46 8.17 4.35
C ASP A 162 18.11 8.58 3.02
N SER A 163 19.36 8.15 2.78
CA SER A 163 20.13 8.53 1.59
C SER A 163 19.45 8.16 0.27
N MET A 164 18.56 7.17 0.28
CA MET A 164 17.81 6.70 -0.88
C MET A 164 16.37 7.22 -0.94
N TRP A 165 15.98 8.13 -0.07
CA TRP A 165 14.71 8.83 -0.16
C TRP A 165 14.72 9.81 -1.35
N PRO A 166 13.68 9.89 -2.22
CA PRO A 166 12.33 9.32 -2.08
C PRO A 166 12.12 7.91 -2.68
N TRP A 167 13.12 7.31 -3.32
CA TRP A 167 12.96 5.99 -3.93
C TRP A 167 12.58 4.91 -2.90
N ARG A 168 13.28 4.87 -1.77
CA ARG A 168 12.93 3.98 -0.63
C ARG A 168 13.05 4.73 0.69
N LYS A 169 12.09 4.46 1.58
CA LYS A 169 12.11 4.96 2.96
C LYS A 169 13.07 4.14 3.81
N PRO A 170 13.59 4.71 4.92
CA PRO A 170 14.25 3.91 5.95
C PRO A 170 13.40 2.70 6.37
N ASN A 171 14.03 1.58 6.62
CA ASN A 171 13.41 0.29 6.96
C ASN A 171 12.51 -0.32 5.87
N SER A 172 12.52 0.19 4.66
CA SER A 172 11.85 -0.48 3.54
C SER A 172 12.58 -1.77 3.16
N LEU A 173 11.81 -2.83 2.93
CA LEU A 173 12.33 -4.09 2.41
C LEU A 173 12.71 -3.94 0.93
N ILE A 174 13.87 -4.44 0.56
CA ILE A 174 14.31 -4.59 -0.83
C ILE A 174 14.69 -6.05 -1.10
N TYR A 175 14.44 -6.50 -2.31
CA TYR A 175 14.86 -7.81 -2.80
C TYR A 175 16.05 -7.64 -3.72
N VAL A 176 17.06 -8.48 -3.56
CA VAL A 176 18.37 -8.36 -4.19
C VAL A 176 18.70 -9.63 -4.92
N GLU A 177 19.11 -9.49 -6.18
CA GLU A 177 19.51 -10.57 -7.05
C GLU A 177 21.03 -10.76 -6.99
N ARG A 178 21.46 -12.01 -6.78
CA ARG A 178 22.86 -12.31 -6.52
C ARG A 178 23.67 -12.52 -7.81
N ASP A 179 23.09 -13.18 -8.79
CA ASP A 179 23.83 -13.73 -9.92
C ASP A 179 23.76 -12.88 -11.20
N ARG A 180 22.84 -11.93 -11.26
CA ARG A 180 22.73 -11.02 -12.40
C ARG A 180 23.56 -9.76 -12.21
N ALA A 181 24.42 -9.48 -13.19
CA ALA A 181 25.20 -8.24 -13.19
C ALA A 181 24.28 -7.01 -13.34
N PRO A 182 24.47 -5.97 -12.52
CA PRO A 182 23.70 -4.74 -12.63
C PRO A 182 24.09 -3.94 -13.87
N SER A 183 23.14 -3.15 -14.37
CA SER A 183 23.29 -2.19 -15.46
C SER A 183 23.25 -0.76 -14.93
N VAL A 184 23.70 0.19 -15.75
CA VAL A 184 23.53 1.63 -15.45
C VAL A 184 22.05 1.94 -15.30
N ASN A 185 21.71 2.74 -14.31
CA ASN A 185 20.38 3.10 -13.79
C ASN A 185 19.70 2.01 -12.95
N ASP A 186 20.36 0.89 -12.66
CA ASP A 186 19.86 -0.01 -11.63
C ASP A 186 20.18 0.54 -10.22
N HIS A 187 19.27 0.30 -9.28
CA HIS A 187 19.62 0.41 -7.87
C HIS A 187 20.43 -0.80 -7.47
N VAL A 188 21.49 -0.56 -6.72
CA VAL A 188 22.47 -1.59 -6.38
C VAL A 188 22.81 -1.62 -4.90
N VAL A 189 23.11 -2.80 -4.42
CA VAL A 189 23.77 -3.02 -3.14
C VAL A 189 25.25 -3.23 -3.42
N VAL A 190 26.08 -2.36 -2.90
CA VAL A 190 27.54 -2.44 -3.05
C VAL A 190 28.14 -2.90 -1.74
N GLU A 191 28.80 -4.05 -1.78
CA GLU A 191 29.54 -4.63 -0.66
C GLU A 191 31.03 -4.33 -0.85
N PHE A 192 31.62 -3.67 0.15
CA PHE A 192 33.04 -3.33 0.13
C PHE A 192 33.90 -4.45 0.70
N ARG A 193 35.17 -4.46 0.30
CA ARG A 193 36.17 -5.33 0.92
C ARG A 193 36.42 -4.84 2.36
N PRO A 194 36.62 -5.77 3.30
CA PRO A 194 36.91 -5.39 4.67
C PRO A 194 38.21 -4.56 4.73
N ILE A 195 38.22 -3.55 5.58
CA ILE A 195 39.42 -2.78 5.88
C ILE A 195 40.40 -3.67 6.67
N ALA A 196 41.69 -3.47 6.47
CA ALA A 196 42.71 -4.26 7.15
C ALA A 196 42.47 -4.28 8.69
N GLY A 197 42.35 -5.49 9.26
CA GLY A 197 42.06 -5.71 10.67
C GLY A 197 40.58 -5.82 11.04
N SER A 198 39.65 -5.66 10.10
CA SER A 198 38.20 -5.88 10.29
C SER A 198 37.75 -7.10 9.50
N SER A 199 36.90 -7.93 10.10
CA SER A 199 36.16 -9.01 9.41
C SER A 199 34.83 -8.51 8.83
N VAL A 200 34.45 -7.29 9.13
CA VAL A 200 33.15 -6.71 8.78
C VAL A 200 33.21 -6.05 7.41
N ARG A 201 32.20 -6.32 6.58
CA ARG A 201 32.06 -5.72 5.26
C ARG A 201 31.02 -4.62 5.31
N GLN A 202 31.47 -3.42 5.00
CA GLN A 202 30.56 -2.30 4.81
C GLN A 202 29.72 -2.51 3.54
N THR A 203 28.48 -2.10 3.60
CA THR A 203 27.53 -2.26 2.50
C THR A 203 26.69 -0.99 2.36
N VAL A 204 26.41 -0.58 1.13
CA VAL A 204 25.59 0.60 0.84
C VAL A 204 24.57 0.29 -0.25
N VAL A 205 23.41 0.96 -0.19
CA VAL A 205 22.42 0.96 -1.28
C VAL A 205 22.55 2.27 -2.03
N LYS A 206 22.75 2.23 -3.35
CA LYS A 206 22.93 3.42 -4.20
C LYS A 206 22.32 3.20 -5.59
N LEU A 207 22.17 4.27 -6.36
CA LEU A 207 21.88 4.22 -7.79
C LEU A 207 23.20 4.09 -8.55
N LEU A 208 23.28 3.17 -9.48
CA LEU A 208 24.44 2.97 -10.34
C LEU A 208 24.33 3.88 -11.57
N VAL A 209 25.12 4.94 -11.61
CA VAL A 209 25.09 5.95 -12.69
C VAL A 209 26.09 5.62 -13.80
N GLY A 210 27.16 4.95 -13.48
CA GLY A 210 28.18 4.62 -14.48
C GLY A 210 29.11 3.48 -14.03
N ILE A 211 29.63 2.78 -15.02
CA ILE A 211 30.56 1.66 -14.85
C ILE A 211 31.78 1.92 -15.74
N SER A 212 32.95 1.93 -15.14
CA SER A 212 34.22 1.96 -15.86
C SER A 212 35.09 0.78 -15.46
N LEU A 213 36.25 0.64 -16.09
CA LEU A 213 37.24 -0.40 -15.73
C LEU A 213 37.79 -0.21 -14.31
N LYS A 214 37.90 1.04 -13.85
CA LYS A 214 38.55 1.37 -12.57
C LYS A 214 37.56 1.85 -11.51
N THR A 215 36.44 2.43 -11.91
CA THR A 215 35.49 3.08 -10.99
C THR A 215 34.05 2.66 -11.24
N LEU A 216 33.26 2.68 -10.18
CA LEU A 216 31.80 2.69 -10.23
C LEU A 216 31.32 4.09 -9.86
N LYS A 217 30.52 4.72 -10.70
CA LYS A 217 29.88 5.98 -10.40
C LYS A 217 28.53 5.71 -9.76
N LEU A 218 28.39 6.14 -8.52
CA LEU A 218 27.20 5.92 -7.69
C LEU A 218 26.54 7.24 -7.37
N ALA A 219 25.23 7.21 -7.20
CA ALA A 219 24.46 8.36 -6.75
C ALA A 219 23.55 8.02 -5.57
N GLN A 220 23.27 9.02 -4.77
CA GLN A 220 22.23 8.99 -3.74
C GLN A 220 21.31 10.18 -3.90
N TYR A 221 20.08 10.06 -3.36
CA TYR A 221 19.07 11.09 -3.50
C TYR A 221 19.10 12.13 -2.39
N ARG A 222 19.51 11.74 -1.16
CA ARG A 222 19.48 12.63 -0.01
C ARG A 222 20.75 12.55 0.86
N PRO A 223 21.52 13.61 1.00
CA PRO A 223 21.53 14.73 0.05
C PRO A 223 21.87 14.26 -1.35
N ALA A 224 21.35 14.93 -2.37
CA ALA A 224 21.64 14.56 -3.77
C ALA A 224 23.15 14.70 -4.02
N LYS A 225 23.80 13.58 -4.33
CA LYS A 225 25.25 13.53 -4.52
C LYS A 225 25.64 12.35 -5.40
N GLU A 226 26.58 12.59 -6.32
CA GLU A 226 27.29 11.55 -7.06
C GLU A 226 28.70 11.41 -6.55
N PHE A 227 29.25 10.21 -6.58
CA PHE A 227 30.62 9.92 -6.19
C PHE A 227 31.18 8.71 -6.90
N ASP A 228 32.48 8.70 -7.09
CA ASP A 228 33.20 7.61 -7.72
C ASP A 228 33.77 6.68 -6.65
N VAL A 229 33.62 5.38 -6.86
CA VAL A 229 34.13 4.32 -5.99
C VAL A 229 35.17 3.52 -6.77
N ASP A 230 36.38 3.35 -6.22
CA ASP A 230 37.39 2.50 -6.82
C ASP A 230 36.93 1.02 -6.78
N ARG A 231 36.89 0.39 -7.93
CA ARG A 231 36.47 -1.03 -8.03
C ARG A 231 37.36 -1.99 -7.23
N LYS A 232 38.58 -1.60 -6.92
CA LYS A 232 39.46 -2.40 -6.06
C LYS A 232 38.96 -2.52 -4.63
N THR A 233 38.24 -1.51 -4.14
CA THR A 233 37.61 -1.52 -2.80
C THR A 233 36.31 -2.30 -2.76
N VAL A 234 35.71 -2.55 -3.90
CA VAL A 234 34.45 -3.28 -4.02
C VAL A 234 34.70 -4.78 -3.98
N PHE A 235 33.95 -5.48 -3.11
CA PHE A 235 33.93 -6.93 -3.09
C PHE A 235 32.92 -7.48 -4.09
N ARG A 236 31.66 -6.95 -4.03
CA ARG A 236 30.57 -7.38 -4.92
C ARG A 236 29.54 -6.26 -5.10
N VAL A 237 28.88 -6.29 -6.25
CA VAL A 237 27.74 -5.41 -6.53
C VAL A 237 26.56 -6.29 -6.89
N TYR A 238 25.45 -6.09 -6.20
CA TYR A 238 24.22 -6.82 -6.41
C TYR A 238 23.14 -5.89 -6.97
N ARG A 239 22.30 -6.41 -7.83
CA ARG A 239 21.18 -5.67 -8.38
C ARG A 239 19.97 -5.72 -7.44
N VAL A 240 19.30 -4.59 -7.21
CA VAL A 240 18.01 -4.55 -6.53
C VAL A 240 16.91 -4.80 -7.56
N LEU A 241 15.96 -5.65 -7.19
CA LEU A 241 14.79 -5.94 -8.01
C LEU A 241 13.74 -4.84 -7.81
N GLU A 242 13.22 -4.31 -8.91
CA GLU A 242 12.18 -3.29 -8.87
C GLU A 242 10.79 -3.93 -8.72
N TRP A 243 9.82 -3.12 -8.28
CA TRP A 243 8.47 -3.58 -7.96
C TRP A 243 7.79 -4.35 -9.11
N ASP A 244 7.92 -3.86 -10.33
CA ASP A 244 7.32 -4.51 -11.48
C ASP A 244 7.93 -5.89 -11.80
N GLU A 245 9.22 -6.09 -11.52
CA GLU A 245 9.88 -7.40 -11.64
C GLU A 245 9.41 -8.36 -10.54
N LEU A 246 9.18 -7.85 -9.34
CA LEU A 246 8.70 -8.65 -8.21
C LEU A 246 7.26 -9.12 -8.41
N MET A 247 6.43 -8.31 -9.07
CA MET A 247 5.00 -8.58 -9.21
C MET A 247 4.61 -9.22 -10.54
N LYS A 248 5.44 -9.14 -11.58
CA LYS A 248 5.23 -9.88 -12.83
C LYS A 248 5.46 -11.36 -12.56
N GLY A 249 4.40 -12.17 -12.63
CA GLY A 249 4.54 -13.62 -12.62
C GLY A 249 5.55 -14.06 -13.68
N GLY A 250 6.47 -14.97 -13.32
CA GLY A 250 7.45 -15.52 -14.26
C GLY A 250 6.73 -16.09 -15.49
N ARG A 251 7.25 -15.77 -16.67
CA ARG A 251 6.87 -16.43 -17.92
C ARG A 251 7.45 -17.83 -17.96
#